data_18933b06336a91a4b9083120ff1647bb
#
_entry.id   18933b06336a91a4b9083120ff1647bb
#
_cell.length_a   1.000
_cell.length_b   1.000
_cell.length_c   1.000
_cell.angle_alpha   90.00
_cell.angle_beta   90.00
_cell.angle_gamma   90.00
#
_symmetry.space_group_name_H-M   'P 1'
#
loop_
_entity.id
_entity.type
_entity.pdbx_description
1 polymer ?
#
loop_
_entity_poly.entity_id
_entity_poly.type
_entity_poly.pdbx_seq_one_letter_code
_entity_poly.pdbx_strand_id
1 'polypeptide(L)'
;MKKSIVLLLLLALLGSPVFADEETDDCLDIAKNFYAAGDFEQAKYYLKLILKKHPSHYGANCLFIKMIPPDGFLNTTTLDSKIIIRPSNTKSGIKSSDQYNEQGQEYYKKADYEKSKEAFLCAIKCNPKNRFAYNNLGLTYIKLDNKSKAESMFKKANQIHQTFTAPFDNYAQVLINDNDYVKARKYLNLAIEKNKKDYCAYYLLGVLNKKEGKYQDALNVLNTASQIAPEFALTYIQQADIYYHTKDYAWSNSSIDRYIELSPKDDYSYFMKYRNYLELKDYNMAQTYIIKAIMMNNCIDYRIALASIETLLKNPKGAIDALKTIPNPSGEVLNEIGQNYLALKDNEKALKAFQDASIKPYARPIYFYNIALVYKNMGDMENYNKLIKALDSMNPITTQDFVDLSGIYLDYAGKNKAIAILDKGLKLSPKNKQLLEAKIRIYNVTSDTLNENKIRQEINKVCK
;
A
#
# COMPACT_ATOMS: atom_id res chain seq x y z
N MET A 1 36.65 -0.26 25.37
CA MET A 1 35.45 -0.54 24.56
C MET A 1 34.50 0.64 24.44
N LYS A 2 34.00 1.28 25.53
CA LYS A 2 33.03 2.41 25.43
C LYS A 2 33.53 3.60 24.59
N LYS A 3 34.80 4.01 24.74
CA LYS A 3 35.36 5.13 23.94
C LYS A 3 35.49 4.83 22.42
N SER A 4 35.76 3.56 22.09
CA SER A 4 35.87 3.14 20.69
C SER A 4 34.51 3.09 19.98
N ILE A 5 33.42 2.74 20.69
CA ILE A 5 32.07 2.70 20.16
C ILE A 5 31.57 4.13 19.86
N VAL A 6 31.81 5.08 20.78
CA VAL A 6 31.41 6.49 20.55
C VAL A 6 32.21 7.09 19.40
N LEU A 7 33.47 6.74 19.24
CA LEU A 7 34.28 7.20 18.10
C LEU A 7 33.76 6.62 16.77
N LEU A 8 33.36 5.35 16.74
CA LEU A 8 32.72 4.73 15.58
C LEU A 8 31.39 5.39 15.24
N LEU A 9 30.54 5.68 16.24
CA LEU A 9 29.30 6.40 16.08
C LEU A 9 29.51 7.83 15.57
N LEU A 10 30.54 8.52 16.05
CA LEU A 10 30.92 9.84 15.58
C LEU A 10 31.44 9.83 14.15
N LEU A 11 32.19 8.80 13.73
CA LEU A 11 32.61 8.62 12.34
C LEU A 11 31.44 8.34 11.41
N ALA A 12 30.45 7.56 11.85
CA ALA A 12 29.23 7.33 11.09
C ALA A 12 28.39 8.62 10.91
N LEU A 13 28.37 9.51 11.93
CA LEU A 13 27.71 10.83 11.83
C LEU A 13 28.44 11.81 10.88
N LEU A 14 29.77 11.70 10.76
CA LEU A 14 30.58 12.63 9.98
C LEU A 14 30.72 12.25 8.48
N GLY A 15 29.94 11.27 8.01
CA GLY A 15 29.75 11.06 6.58
C GLY A 15 30.85 10.27 5.88
N SER A 16 31.46 9.27 6.54
CA SER A 16 32.11 8.23 5.75
C SER A 16 31.05 7.40 5.03
N PRO A 17 31.12 7.22 3.70
CA PRO A 17 30.17 6.42 2.97
C PRO A 17 30.40 4.95 3.29
N VAL A 18 29.75 4.45 4.35
CA VAL A 18 29.67 3.02 4.58
C VAL A 18 28.46 2.53 3.79
N PHE A 19 28.72 2.22 2.50
CA PHE A 19 27.86 1.38 1.64
C PHE A 19 26.40 1.80 1.55
N ALA A 20 26.14 3.08 1.23
CA ALA A 20 24.90 3.45 0.58
C ALA A 20 25.04 3.09 -0.91
N ASP A 21 24.14 2.25 -1.43
CA ASP A 21 23.93 2.19 -2.87
C ASP A 21 23.20 3.49 -3.22
N GLU A 22 23.94 4.56 -3.60
CA GLU A 22 23.40 5.90 -3.91
C GLU A 22 22.19 5.80 -4.87
N GLU A 23 22.24 4.85 -5.78
CA GLU A 23 21.17 4.59 -6.76
C GLU A 23 19.87 4.11 -6.09
N THR A 24 19.94 3.44 -4.93
CA THR A 24 18.76 2.92 -4.20
C THR A 24 18.07 4.00 -3.39
N ASP A 25 18.84 4.92 -2.80
CA ASP A 25 18.32 6.08 -2.05
C ASP A 25 17.64 7.08 -2.97
N ASP A 26 18.30 7.42 -4.07
CA ASP A 26 17.73 8.29 -5.10
C ASP A 26 16.39 7.72 -5.61
N CYS A 27 16.34 6.41 -5.85
CA CYS A 27 15.11 5.72 -6.27
C CYS A 27 14.02 5.79 -5.21
N LEU A 28 14.33 5.68 -3.91
CA LEU A 28 13.34 5.76 -2.85
C LEU A 28 12.77 7.18 -2.70
N ASP A 29 13.61 8.19 -2.76
CA ASP A 29 13.17 9.58 -2.68
C ASP A 29 12.39 10.01 -3.93
N ILE A 30 12.78 9.53 -5.11
CA ILE A 30 12.00 9.69 -6.33
C ILE A 30 10.63 9.01 -6.16
N ALA A 31 10.58 7.79 -5.64
CA ALA A 31 9.32 7.09 -5.38
C ALA A 31 8.42 7.83 -4.37
N LYS A 32 8.98 8.40 -3.30
CA LYS A 32 8.26 9.24 -2.33
C LYS A 32 7.69 10.51 -2.96
N ASN A 33 8.46 11.16 -3.84
CA ASN A 33 8.05 12.36 -4.54
C ASN A 33 6.88 12.07 -5.49
N PHE A 34 6.95 10.99 -6.28
CA PHE A 34 5.83 10.55 -7.12
C PHE A 34 4.60 10.17 -6.31
N TYR A 35 4.79 9.48 -5.18
CA TYR A 35 3.70 9.17 -4.26
C TYR A 35 3.01 10.43 -3.71
N ALA A 36 3.79 11.42 -3.27
CA ALA A 36 3.27 12.69 -2.78
C ALA A 36 2.56 13.51 -3.88
N ALA A 37 2.98 13.36 -5.14
CA ALA A 37 2.34 13.95 -6.31
C ALA A 37 1.09 13.20 -6.79
N GLY A 38 0.76 12.04 -6.20
CA GLY A 38 -0.35 11.19 -6.61
C GLY A 38 -0.07 10.30 -7.85
N ASP A 39 1.15 10.31 -8.37
CA ASP A 39 1.59 9.45 -9.47
C ASP A 39 2.05 8.08 -8.93
N PHE A 40 1.07 7.25 -8.58
CA PHE A 40 1.33 5.96 -7.96
C PHE A 40 2.00 4.94 -8.91
N GLU A 41 1.84 5.08 -10.22
CA GLU A 41 2.45 4.15 -11.18
C GLU A 41 3.97 4.41 -11.30
N GLN A 42 4.40 5.66 -11.36
CA GLN A 42 5.83 5.99 -11.33
C GLN A 42 6.44 5.64 -9.97
N ALA A 43 5.76 5.96 -8.89
CA ALA A 43 6.23 5.58 -7.56
C ALA A 43 6.41 4.05 -7.43
N LYS A 44 5.44 3.23 -7.89
CA LYS A 44 5.56 1.75 -7.93
C LYS A 44 6.72 1.28 -8.78
N TYR A 45 6.98 1.93 -9.91
CA TYR A 45 8.10 1.58 -10.77
C TYR A 45 9.43 1.67 -10.03
N TYR A 46 9.71 2.80 -9.37
CA TYR A 46 10.94 2.99 -8.61
C TYR A 46 11.03 2.06 -7.40
N LEU A 47 9.92 1.83 -6.69
CA LEU A 47 9.90 0.87 -5.58
C LEU A 47 10.18 -0.56 -6.03
N LYS A 48 9.68 -0.99 -7.20
CA LYS A 48 10.01 -2.31 -7.77
C LYS A 48 11.49 -2.43 -8.11
N LEU A 49 12.14 -1.36 -8.59
CA LEU A 49 13.59 -1.36 -8.82
C LEU A 49 14.36 -1.59 -7.51
N ILE A 50 13.99 -0.88 -6.44
CA ILE A 50 14.59 -1.05 -5.12
C ILE A 50 14.37 -2.47 -4.61
N LEU A 51 13.13 -2.96 -4.60
CA LEU A 51 12.78 -4.27 -4.06
C LEU A 51 13.33 -5.44 -4.88
N LYS A 52 13.65 -5.22 -6.15
CA LYS A 52 14.37 -6.20 -6.98
C LYS A 52 15.82 -6.38 -6.52
N LYS A 53 16.51 -5.31 -6.13
CA LYS A 53 17.89 -5.34 -5.60
C LYS A 53 17.90 -5.69 -4.10
N HIS A 54 16.97 -5.13 -3.35
CA HIS A 54 16.87 -5.23 -1.88
C HIS A 54 15.45 -5.62 -1.44
N PRO A 55 15.05 -6.91 -1.50
CA PRO A 55 13.69 -7.36 -1.20
C PRO A 55 13.20 -7.01 0.23
N SER A 56 14.13 -6.87 1.18
CA SER A 56 13.83 -6.52 2.58
C SER A 56 13.93 -5.03 2.88
N HIS A 57 14.02 -4.16 1.85
CA HIS A 57 14.16 -2.71 2.06
C HIS A 57 12.89 -2.13 2.70
N TYR A 58 12.97 -1.80 4.02
CA TYR A 58 11.83 -1.40 4.83
C TYR A 58 11.07 -0.19 4.26
N GLY A 59 11.78 0.91 3.98
CA GLY A 59 11.15 2.14 3.46
C GLY A 59 10.41 1.93 2.13
N ALA A 60 10.98 1.12 1.24
CA ALA A 60 10.35 0.79 -0.04
C ALA A 60 9.13 -0.13 0.15
N ASN A 61 9.22 -1.13 1.03
CA ASN A 61 8.09 -1.99 1.35
C ASN A 61 6.94 -1.21 1.99
N CYS A 62 7.23 -0.37 3.01
CA CYS A 62 6.23 0.47 3.66
C CYS A 62 5.53 1.43 2.69
N LEU A 63 6.28 2.06 1.79
CA LEU A 63 5.71 2.96 0.79
C LEU A 63 4.94 2.18 -0.28
N PHE A 64 5.45 1.02 -0.70
CA PHE A 64 4.77 0.15 -1.65
C PHE A 64 3.42 -0.33 -1.10
N ILE A 65 3.35 -0.71 0.18
CA ILE A 65 2.11 -1.12 0.85
C ILE A 65 1.13 0.04 0.96
N LYS A 66 1.58 1.26 1.30
CA LYS A 66 0.72 2.46 1.33
C LYS A 66 0.13 2.79 -0.05
N MET A 67 0.77 2.34 -1.11
CA MET A 67 0.37 2.57 -2.50
C MET A 67 -0.41 1.42 -3.11
N ILE A 68 -0.43 0.24 -2.47
CA ILE A 68 -1.39 -0.79 -2.81
C ILE A 68 -2.73 -0.23 -2.32
N PRO A 69 -3.65 0.23 -3.21
CA PRO A 69 -5.00 0.53 -2.79
C PRO A 69 -5.56 -0.73 -2.13
N PRO A 70 -6.54 -0.63 -1.24
CA PRO A 70 -7.29 -1.79 -0.76
C PRO A 70 -7.78 -2.69 -1.91
N ASP A 71 -7.92 -2.12 -3.11
CA ASP A 71 -8.25 -2.78 -4.38
C ASP A 71 -7.07 -3.53 -5.04
N GLY A 72 -5.85 -3.36 -4.55
CA GLY A 72 -4.63 -3.94 -5.17
C GLY A 72 -4.54 -5.47 -5.06
N PHE A 73 -5.42 -6.09 -4.29
CA PHE A 73 -5.65 -7.54 -4.27
C PHE A 73 -6.78 -8.01 -5.20
N LEU A 74 -7.40 -7.14 -5.98
CA LEU A 74 -8.07 -7.59 -7.17
C LEU A 74 -6.99 -8.09 -8.15
N ASN A 75 -6.44 -9.26 -7.81
CA ASN A 75 -5.78 -10.06 -8.80
C ASN A 75 -6.72 -10.12 -10.00
N THR A 76 -6.27 -9.66 -11.15
CA THR A 76 -6.92 -9.89 -12.43
C THR A 76 -7.27 -11.37 -12.63
N THR A 77 -6.68 -12.27 -11.86
CA THR A 77 -6.98 -13.70 -11.78
C THR A 77 -8.39 -14.03 -11.28
N THR A 78 -9.07 -13.21 -10.47
CA THR A 78 -10.43 -13.53 -9.99
C THR A 78 -11.52 -13.21 -11.01
N LEU A 79 -11.32 -12.22 -11.88
CA LEU A 79 -12.21 -12.01 -13.05
C LEU A 79 -11.83 -12.90 -14.24
N ASP A 80 -10.54 -13.26 -14.38
CA ASP A 80 -10.07 -14.25 -15.34
C ASP A 80 -10.64 -15.67 -15.07
N SER A 81 -11.10 -15.98 -13.84
CA SER A 81 -11.68 -17.27 -13.47
C SER A 81 -13.10 -17.51 -14.00
N LYS A 82 -13.76 -16.52 -14.59
CA LYS A 82 -15.05 -16.70 -15.29
C LYS A 82 -14.91 -17.15 -16.74
N ILE A 83 -13.81 -17.78 -17.09
CA ILE A 83 -13.75 -18.59 -18.32
C ILE A 83 -14.65 -19.81 -18.08
N ILE A 84 -15.89 -19.72 -18.57
CA ILE A 84 -16.88 -20.80 -18.42
C ILE A 84 -16.41 -22.00 -19.23
N ILE A 85 -15.90 -23.03 -18.57
CA ILE A 85 -15.55 -24.32 -19.18
C ILE A 85 -16.85 -25.13 -19.29
N ARG A 86 -17.26 -25.46 -20.52
CA ARG A 86 -18.23 -26.52 -20.77
C ARG A 86 -17.47 -27.71 -21.36
N PRO A 87 -17.57 -28.91 -20.79
CA PRO A 87 -16.98 -30.10 -21.41
C PRO A 87 -17.69 -30.44 -22.73
N SER A 88 -16.91 -30.67 -23.79
CA SER A 88 -17.43 -31.11 -25.08
C SER A 88 -17.27 -32.64 -25.23
N ASN A 89 -18.38 -33.31 -25.48
CA ASN A 89 -18.39 -34.73 -25.91
C ASN A 89 -18.34 -34.76 -27.44
N THR A 90 -17.16 -34.88 -28.06
CA THR A 90 -17.05 -35.19 -29.49
C THR A 90 -15.91 -36.19 -29.77
N LYS A 91 -16.28 -37.32 -30.32
CA LYS A 91 -15.41 -38.34 -30.91
C LYS A 91 -15.16 -38.02 -32.39
N SER A 92 -14.27 -37.12 -32.72
CA SER A 92 -13.71 -36.99 -34.07
C SER A 92 -12.31 -36.41 -34.00
N GLY A 93 -11.36 -36.83 -34.82
CA GLY A 93 -9.96 -36.43 -34.83
C GLY A 93 -9.72 -34.95 -35.22
N ILE A 94 -10.78 -34.16 -35.50
CA ILE A 94 -10.73 -32.74 -35.78
C ILE A 94 -11.22 -32.02 -34.53
N LYS A 95 -10.37 -31.15 -33.95
CA LYS A 95 -10.74 -30.35 -32.78
C LYS A 95 -11.98 -29.51 -33.04
N SER A 96 -12.96 -29.58 -32.12
CA SER A 96 -14.14 -28.74 -32.15
C SER A 96 -13.81 -27.28 -31.78
N SER A 97 -14.73 -26.36 -32.06
CA SER A 97 -14.60 -24.95 -31.61
C SER A 97 -14.37 -24.84 -30.10
N ASP A 98 -15.03 -25.69 -29.30
CA ASP A 98 -14.88 -25.66 -27.84
C ASP A 98 -13.51 -26.18 -27.40
N GLN A 99 -12.98 -27.22 -28.06
CA GLN A 99 -11.61 -27.71 -27.80
C GLN A 99 -10.54 -26.69 -28.15
N TYR A 100 -10.68 -25.95 -29.27
CA TYR A 100 -9.78 -24.84 -29.56
C TYR A 100 -9.91 -23.70 -28.55
N ASN A 101 -11.12 -23.41 -28.08
CA ASN A 101 -11.34 -22.40 -27.04
C ASN A 101 -10.69 -22.83 -25.71
N GLU A 102 -10.82 -24.08 -25.29
CA GLU A 102 -10.12 -24.64 -24.12
C GLU A 102 -8.60 -24.55 -24.27
N GLN A 103 -8.07 -24.94 -25.43
CA GLN A 103 -6.63 -24.82 -25.72
C GLN A 103 -6.15 -23.36 -25.65
N GLY A 104 -6.93 -22.41 -26.17
CA GLY A 104 -6.64 -20.98 -26.07
C GLY A 104 -6.57 -20.51 -24.63
N GLN A 105 -7.47 -21.00 -23.77
CA GLN A 105 -7.49 -20.71 -22.33
C GLN A 105 -6.25 -21.27 -21.62
N GLU A 106 -5.80 -22.47 -21.97
CA GLU A 106 -4.58 -23.05 -21.42
C GLU A 106 -3.35 -22.22 -21.78
N TYR A 107 -3.23 -21.78 -23.03
CA TYR A 107 -2.14 -20.90 -23.44
C TYR A 107 -2.22 -19.55 -22.73
N TYR A 108 -3.43 -18.99 -22.56
CA TYR A 108 -3.63 -17.74 -21.81
C TYR A 108 -3.14 -17.85 -20.37
N LYS A 109 -3.49 -18.95 -19.67
CA LYS A 109 -3.03 -19.24 -18.29
C LYS A 109 -1.51 -19.37 -18.19
N LYS A 110 -0.87 -19.86 -19.25
CA LYS A 110 0.60 -19.96 -19.36
C LYS A 110 1.27 -18.68 -19.84
N ALA A 111 0.51 -17.59 -19.99
CA ALA A 111 0.95 -16.30 -20.53
C ALA A 111 1.51 -16.37 -21.98
N ASP A 112 1.23 -17.44 -22.73
CA ASP A 112 1.55 -17.56 -24.15
C ASP A 112 0.43 -16.96 -25.00
N TYR A 113 0.36 -15.61 -24.99
CA TYR A 113 -0.77 -14.88 -25.57
C TYR A 113 -0.85 -14.96 -27.10
N GLU A 114 0.29 -15.18 -27.80
CA GLU A 114 0.27 -15.36 -29.24
C GLU A 114 -0.39 -16.70 -29.62
N LYS A 115 -0.01 -17.83 -28.98
CA LYS A 115 -0.65 -19.11 -29.21
C LYS A 115 -2.10 -19.13 -28.72
N SER A 116 -2.40 -18.41 -27.63
CA SER A 116 -3.77 -18.20 -27.16
C SER A 116 -4.63 -17.54 -28.23
N LYS A 117 -4.14 -16.46 -28.84
CA LYS A 117 -4.80 -15.77 -29.96
C LYS A 117 -5.08 -16.68 -31.13
N GLU A 118 -4.07 -17.47 -31.56
CA GLU A 118 -4.22 -18.41 -32.68
C GLU A 118 -5.29 -19.47 -32.40
N ALA A 119 -5.29 -20.05 -31.20
CA ALA A 119 -6.27 -21.03 -30.79
C ALA A 119 -7.70 -20.47 -30.77
N PHE A 120 -7.90 -19.24 -30.24
CA PHE A 120 -9.22 -18.60 -30.25
C PHE A 120 -9.67 -18.25 -31.68
N LEU A 121 -8.77 -17.85 -32.56
CA LEU A 121 -9.08 -17.64 -33.98
C LEU A 121 -9.49 -18.95 -34.66
N CYS A 122 -8.85 -20.08 -34.35
CA CYS A 122 -9.27 -21.40 -34.83
C CYS A 122 -10.65 -21.75 -34.26
N ALA A 123 -10.94 -21.48 -32.99
CA ALA A 123 -12.26 -21.69 -32.41
C ALA A 123 -13.35 -20.90 -33.15
N ILE A 124 -13.09 -19.65 -33.47
CA ILE A 124 -14.01 -18.78 -34.22
C ILE A 124 -14.17 -19.25 -35.65
N LYS A 125 -13.10 -19.72 -36.31
CA LYS A 125 -13.16 -20.28 -37.65
C LYS A 125 -14.05 -21.55 -37.70
N CYS A 126 -13.94 -22.41 -36.67
CA CYS A 126 -14.77 -23.60 -36.55
C CYS A 126 -16.24 -23.27 -36.24
N ASN A 127 -16.50 -22.27 -35.41
CA ASN A 127 -17.84 -21.80 -35.07
C ASN A 127 -17.87 -20.27 -34.92
N PRO A 128 -18.29 -19.55 -35.98
CA PRO A 128 -18.38 -18.08 -35.95
C PRO A 128 -19.42 -17.52 -34.96
N LYS A 129 -20.24 -18.38 -34.34
CA LYS A 129 -21.18 -18.00 -33.27
C LYS A 129 -20.67 -18.33 -31.85
N ASN A 130 -19.42 -18.72 -31.72
CA ASN A 130 -18.83 -18.99 -30.40
C ASN A 130 -18.50 -17.68 -29.66
N ARG A 131 -19.49 -17.13 -28.92
CA ARG A 131 -19.36 -15.90 -28.13
C ARG A 131 -18.23 -15.96 -27.10
N PHE A 132 -17.94 -17.13 -26.56
CA PHE A 132 -16.87 -17.30 -25.56
C PHE A 132 -15.50 -17.15 -26.19
N ALA A 133 -15.28 -17.67 -27.40
CA ALA A 133 -14.04 -17.50 -28.14
C ALA A 133 -13.77 -16.02 -28.47
N TYR A 134 -14.81 -15.26 -28.87
CA TYR A 134 -14.66 -13.83 -29.08
C TYR A 134 -14.33 -13.07 -27.79
N ASN A 135 -15.00 -13.37 -26.67
CA ASN A 135 -14.69 -12.77 -25.38
C ASN A 135 -13.24 -13.03 -24.97
N ASN A 136 -12.81 -14.29 -25.05
CA ASN A 136 -11.47 -14.70 -24.65
C ASN A 136 -10.39 -14.15 -25.59
N LEU A 137 -10.67 -14.03 -26.88
CA LEU A 137 -9.81 -13.33 -27.84
C LEU A 137 -9.70 -11.84 -27.51
N GLY A 138 -10.78 -11.21 -27.06
CA GLY A 138 -10.79 -9.84 -26.57
C GLY A 138 -9.82 -9.66 -25.40
N LEU A 139 -9.92 -10.53 -24.37
CA LEU A 139 -8.99 -10.54 -23.22
C LEU A 139 -7.54 -10.78 -23.66
N THR A 140 -7.34 -11.68 -24.63
CA THR A 140 -6.00 -11.94 -25.19
C THR A 140 -5.42 -10.71 -25.90
N TYR A 141 -6.24 -9.97 -26.67
CA TYR A 141 -5.79 -8.73 -27.28
C TYR A 141 -5.46 -7.64 -26.25
N ILE A 142 -6.12 -7.60 -25.09
CA ILE A 142 -5.72 -6.72 -23.99
C ILE A 142 -4.30 -7.05 -23.51
N LYS A 143 -3.99 -8.34 -23.31
CA LYS A 143 -2.64 -8.78 -22.90
C LYS A 143 -1.57 -8.53 -23.96
N LEU A 144 -1.98 -8.44 -25.23
CA LEU A 144 -1.12 -8.07 -26.38
C LEU A 144 -1.13 -6.55 -26.67
N ASP A 145 -1.64 -5.74 -25.73
CA ASP A 145 -1.76 -4.26 -25.82
C ASP A 145 -2.51 -3.76 -27.06
N ASN A 146 -3.45 -4.54 -27.59
CA ASN A 146 -4.28 -4.16 -28.73
C ASN A 146 -5.72 -3.87 -28.32
N LYS A 147 -5.94 -2.75 -27.65
CA LYS A 147 -7.25 -2.36 -27.10
C LYS A 147 -8.34 -2.20 -28.14
N SER A 148 -7.99 -1.73 -29.36
CA SER A 148 -8.95 -1.54 -30.45
C SER A 148 -9.51 -2.88 -30.95
N LYS A 149 -8.65 -3.89 -31.17
CA LYS A 149 -9.11 -5.23 -31.52
C LYS A 149 -9.89 -5.89 -30.39
N ALA A 150 -9.44 -5.70 -29.13
CA ALA A 150 -10.16 -6.22 -27.98
C ALA A 150 -11.60 -5.69 -27.92
N GLU A 151 -11.79 -4.39 -28.04
CA GLU A 151 -13.12 -3.75 -28.08
C GLU A 151 -14.02 -4.34 -29.18
N SER A 152 -13.45 -4.54 -30.39
CA SER A 152 -14.17 -5.15 -31.51
C SER A 152 -14.62 -6.57 -31.17
N MET A 153 -13.75 -7.39 -30.54
CA MET A 153 -14.09 -8.76 -30.15
C MET A 153 -15.17 -8.81 -29.06
N PHE A 154 -15.08 -7.95 -28.06
CA PHE A 154 -16.11 -7.84 -27.01
C PHE A 154 -17.47 -7.45 -27.57
N LYS A 155 -17.53 -6.47 -28.47
CA LYS A 155 -18.77 -6.10 -29.17
C LYS A 155 -19.32 -7.26 -29.97
N LYS A 156 -18.48 -8.02 -30.68
CA LYS A 156 -18.89 -9.16 -31.47
C LYS A 156 -19.47 -10.28 -30.60
N ALA A 157 -18.83 -10.57 -29.44
CA ALA A 157 -19.34 -11.55 -28.49
C ALA A 157 -20.76 -11.21 -28.01
N ASN A 158 -21.03 -9.92 -27.69
CA ASN A 158 -22.33 -9.48 -27.24
C ASN A 158 -23.36 -9.45 -28.39
N GLN A 159 -22.95 -9.11 -29.62
CA GLN A 159 -23.86 -9.19 -30.81
C GLN A 159 -24.37 -10.61 -31.07
N ILE A 160 -23.54 -11.64 -30.81
CA ILE A 160 -23.94 -13.05 -30.94
C ILE A 160 -24.98 -13.43 -29.89
N HIS A 161 -24.88 -12.88 -28.67
CA HIS A 161 -25.85 -13.16 -27.61
C HIS A 161 -25.99 -11.93 -26.71
N GLN A 162 -27.09 -11.21 -26.86
CA GLN A 162 -27.28 -9.88 -26.28
C GLN A 162 -27.26 -9.85 -24.74
N THR A 163 -27.69 -10.92 -24.08
CA THR A 163 -27.63 -11.02 -22.58
C THR A 163 -26.32 -11.60 -22.07
N PHE A 164 -25.35 -11.85 -22.93
CA PHE A 164 -23.98 -12.22 -22.53
C PHE A 164 -23.17 -10.95 -22.29
N THR A 165 -23.25 -10.41 -21.07
CA THR A 165 -22.71 -9.11 -20.68
C THR A 165 -21.25 -9.15 -20.23
N ALA A 166 -20.72 -10.32 -19.89
CA ALA A 166 -19.33 -10.51 -19.46
C ALA A 166 -18.25 -9.83 -20.34
N PRO A 167 -18.40 -9.72 -21.69
CA PRO A 167 -17.47 -8.96 -22.51
C PRO A 167 -17.43 -7.47 -22.19
N PHE A 168 -18.58 -6.87 -21.83
CA PHE A 168 -18.67 -5.46 -21.45
C PHE A 168 -18.06 -5.23 -20.06
N ASP A 169 -18.29 -6.15 -19.12
CA ASP A 169 -17.69 -6.10 -17.79
C ASP A 169 -16.16 -6.20 -17.87
N ASN A 170 -15.65 -7.16 -18.65
CA ASN A 170 -14.22 -7.33 -18.87
C ASN A 170 -13.59 -6.08 -19.49
N TYR A 171 -14.23 -5.47 -20.46
CA TYR A 171 -13.70 -4.26 -21.08
C TYR A 171 -13.81 -3.04 -20.17
N ALA A 172 -14.91 -2.91 -19.43
CA ALA A 172 -15.07 -1.86 -18.44
C ALA A 172 -14.00 -1.94 -17.34
N GLN A 173 -13.65 -3.14 -16.86
CA GLN A 173 -12.57 -3.34 -15.90
C GLN A 173 -11.22 -2.82 -16.44
N VAL A 174 -10.91 -3.10 -17.72
CA VAL A 174 -9.69 -2.58 -18.36
C VAL A 174 -9.72 -1.05 -18.41
N LEU A 175 -10.85 -0.47 -18.81
CA LEU A 175 -11.02 0.98 -18.89
C LEU A 175 -10.92 1.66 -17.51
N ILE A 176 -11.43 1.03 -16.45
CA ILE A 176 -11.28 1.50 -15.07
C ILE A 176 -9.79 1.52 -14.67
N ASN A 177 -9.03 0.49 -15.03
CA ASN A 177 -7.59 0.42 -14.76
C ASN A 177 -6.78 1.47 -15.55
N ASP A 178 -7.26 1.81 -16.76
CA ASP A 178 -6.70 2.86 -17.61
C ASP A 178 -7.19 4.27 -17.22
N ASN A 179 -8.03 4.40 -16.19
CA ASN A 179 -8.69 5.64 -15.76
C ASN A 179 -9.63 6.28 -16.83
N ASP A 180 -10.06 5.51 -17.85
CA ASP A 180 -11.11 5.94 -18.80
C ASP A 180 -12.50 5.69 -18.22
N TYR A 181 -12.82 6.45 -17.17
CA TYR A 181 -14.06 6.27 -16.40
C TYR A 181 -15.32 6.54 -17.21
N VAL A 182 -15.25 7.46 -18.17
CA VAL A 182 -16.40 7.79 -19.04
C VAL A 182 -16.79 6.60 -19.92
N LYS A 183 -15.80 5.98 -20.55
CA LYS A 183 -16.02 4.81 -21.40
C LYS A 183 -16.40 3.58 -20.57
N ALA A 184 -15.77 3.36 -19.42
CA ALA A 184 -16.10 2.28 -18.49
C ALA A 184 -17.58 2.34 -18.09
N ARG A 185 -18.06 3.50 -17.65
CA ARG A 185 -19.45 3.73 -17.25
C ARG A 185 -20.41 3.42 -18.39
N LYS A 186 -20.07 3.82 -19.62
CA LYS A 186 -20.89 3.51 -20.80
C LYS A 186 -21.09 2.00 -20.98
N TYR A 187 -20.01 1.21 -20.89
CA TYR A 187 -20.08 -0.25 -21.05
C TYR A 187 -20.81 -0.94 -19.90
N LEU A 188 -20.61 -0.48 -18.66
CA LEU A 188 -21.33 -1.01 -17.49
C LEU A 188 -22.82 -0.73 -17.58
N ASN A 189 -23.22 0.47 -18.01
CA ASN A 189 -24.63 0.78 -18.21
C ASN A 189 -25.25 -0.07 -19.33
N LEU A 190 -24.51 -0.32 -20.43
CA LEU A 190 -24.96 -1.25 -21.48
C LEU A 190 -25.11 -2.68 -20.93
N ALA A 191 -24.18 -3.16 -20.10
CA ALA A 191 -24.30 -4.47 -19.47
C ALA A 191 -25.57 -4.56 -18.61
N ILE A 192 -25.82 -3.57 -17.75
CA ILE A 192 -27.01 -3.50 -16.90
C ILE A 192 -28.30 -3.38 -17.73
N GLU A 193 -28.29 -2.62 -18.83
CA GLU A 193 -29.43 -2.53 -19.76
C GLU A 193 -29.79 -3.90 -20.35
N LYS A 194 -28.77 -4.66 -20.78
CA LYS A 194 -28.97 -5.98 -21.39
C LYS A 194 -29.27 -7.07 -20.36
N ASN A 195 -28.79 -6.95 -19.15
CA ASN A 195 -29.03 -7.89 -18.06
C ASN A 195 -29.16 -7.16 -16.72
N LYS A 196 -30.40 -6.90 -16.28
CA LYS A 196 -30.69 -6.26 -14.99
C LYS A 196 -30.19 -7.04 -13.76
N LYS A 197 -29.85 -8.33 -13.93
CA LYS A 197 -29.30 -9.18 -12.86
C LYS A 197 -27.80 -9.39 -12.98
N ASP A 198 -27.11 -8.52 -13.72
CA ASP A 198 -25.66 -8.56 -13.83
C ASP A 198 -24.97 -7.96 -12.61
N TYR A 199 -24.76 -8.77 -11.57
CA TYR A 199 -24.10 -8.32 -10.35
C TYR A 199 -22.65 -7.85 -10.58
N CYS A 200 -21.96 -8.38 -11.63
CA CYS A 200 -20.61 -7.94 -11.97
C CYS A 200 -20.59 -6.50 -12.48
N ALA A 201 -21.54 -6.13 -13.34
CA ALA A 201 -21.66 -4.77 -13.82
C ALA A 201 -21.97 -3.79 -12.69
N TYR A 202 -22.88 -4.15 -11.75
CA TYR A 202 -23.15 -3.33 -10.57
C TYR A 202 -21.93 -3.22 -9.65
N TYR A 203 -21.22 -4.32 -9.42
CA TYR A 203 -19.97 -4.32 -8.65
C TYR A 203 -18.92 -3.39 -9.24
N LEU A 204 -18.65 -3.52 -10.55
CA LEU A 204 -17.69 -2.67 -11.25
C LEU A 204 -18.09 -1.20 -11.28
N LEU A 205 -19.40 -0.92 -11.40
CA LEU A 205 -19.92 0.44 -11.29
C LEU A 205 -19.73 1.01 -9.89
N GLY A 206 -19.83 0.18 -8.85
CA GLY A 206 -19.50 0.53 -7.48
C GLY A 206 -18.02 0.88 -7.31
N VAL A 207 -17.13 0.05 -7.85
CA VAL A 207 -15.68 0.32 -7.87
C VAL A 207 -15.37 1.62 -8.60
N LEU A 208 -16.01 1.86 -9.75
CA LEU A 208 -15.86 3.09 -10.53
C LEU A 208 -16.31 4.33 -9.73
N ASN A 209 -17.51 4.28 -9.14
CA ASN A 209 -18.03 5.37 -8.32
C ASN A 209 -17.13 5.67 -7.11
N LYS A 210 -16.59 4.63 -6.47
CA LYS A 210 -15.62 4.78 -5.38
C LYS A 210 -14.36 5.51 -5.84
N LYS A 211 -13.79 5.14 -7.00
CA LYS A 211 -12.61 5.82 -7.59
C LYS A 211 -12.88 7.28 -7.92
N GLU A 212 -14.11 7.64 -8.27
CA GLU A 212 -14.54 9.03 -8.47
C GLU A 212 -14.88 9.76 -7.15
N GLY A 213 -14.77 9.11 -5.99
CA GLY A 213 -15.14 9.67 -4.69
C GLY A 213 -16.64 9.76 -4.42
N LYS A 214 -17.47 9.16 -5.27
CA LYS A 214 -18.94 9.13 -5.16
C LYS A 214 -19.38 7.98 -4.26
N TYR A 215 -19.04 8.06 -2.97
CA TYR A 215 -19.18 6.95 -2.03
C TYR A 215 -20.63 6.48 -1.86
N GLN A 216 -21.60 7.41 -1.79
CA GLN A 216 -23.01 7.04 -1.64
C GLN A 216 -23.55 6.30 -2.88
N ASP A 217 -23.22 6.79 -4.07
CA ASP A 217 -23.61 6.12 -5.33
C ASP A 217 -22.94 4.74 -5.44
N ALA A 218 -21.68 4.63 -4.97
CA ALA A 218 -20.97 3.35 -4.93
C ALA A 218 -21.70 2.35 -4.02
N LEU A 219 -22.06 2.75 -2.79
CA LEU A 219 -22.81 1.89 -1.86
C LEU A 219 -24.16 1.44 -2.43
N ASN A 220 -24.89 2.36 -3.08
CA ASN A 220 -26.20 2.03 -3.68
C ASN A 220 -26.10 0.90 -4.72
N VAL A 221 -25.14 0.98 -5.63
CA VAL A 221 -24.95 -0.04 -6.66
C VAL A 221 -24.32 -1.33 -6.11
N LEU A 222 -23.42 -1.24 -5.10
CA LEU A 222 -22.88 -2.40 -4.43
C LEU A 222 -23.94 -3.15 -3.62
N ASN A 223 -24.89 -2.44 -2.99
CA ASN A 223 -26.05 -3.06 -2.35
C ASN A 223 -26.90 -3.84 -3.35
N THR A 224 -27.11 -3.28 -4.55
CA THR A 224 -27.78 -4.01 -5.63
C THR A 224 -27.01 -5.27 -6.02
N ALA A 225 -25.68 -5.17 -6.16
CA ALA A 225 -24.83 -6.32 -6.47
C ALA A 225 -24.93 -7.42 -5.41
N SER A 226 -24.89 -7.07 -4.11
CA SER A 226 -25.00 -8.01 -3.00
C SER A 226 -26.41 -8.62 -2.86
N GLN A 227 -27.47 -7.92 -3.25
CA GLN A 227 -28.82 -8.47 -3.31
C GLN A 227 -28.99 -9.50 -4.44
N ILE A 228 -28.33 -9.26 -5.59
CA ILE A 228 -28.38 -10.19 -6.75
C ILE A 228 -27.50 -11.41 -6.49
N ALA A 229 -26.31 -11.24 -5.91
CA ALA A 229 -25.33 -12.28 -5.64
C ALA A 229 -24.77 -12.17 -4.21
N PRO A 230 -25.52 -12.65 -3.20
CA PRO A 230 -25.10 -12.56 -1.78
C PRO A 230 -23.83 -13.34 -1.44
N GLU A 231 -23.45 -14.29 -2.28
CA GLU A 231 -22.22 -15.10 -2.16
C GLU A 231 -20.99 -14.46 -2.84
N PHE A 232 -21.15 -13.32 -3.53
CA PHE A 232 -20.04 -12.64 -4.18
C PHE A 232 -19.27 -11.78 -3.18
N ALA A 233 -18.29 -12.40 -2.51
CA ALA A 233 -17.53 -11.82 -1.39
C ALA A 233 -16.93 -10.44 -1.68
N LEU A 234 -16.42 -10.21 -2.91
CA LEU A 234 -15.74 -8.96 -3.27
C LEU A 234 -16.63 -7.71 -3.12
N THR A 235 -17.96 -7.86 -3.19
CA THR A 235 -18.89 -6.74 -2.96
C THR A 235 -18.75 -6.20 -1.55
N TYR A 236 -18.66 -7.10 -0.55
CA TYR A 236 -18.60 -6.72 0.86
C TYR A 236 -17.28 -6.05 1.23
N ILE A 237 -16.16 -6.48 0.63
CA ILE A 237 -14.87 -5.83 0.89
C ILE A 237 -14.83 -4.40 0.31
N GLN A 238 -15.50 -4.15 -0.82
CA GLN A 238 -15.63 -2.80 -1.37
C GLN A 238 -16.53 -1.91 -0.51
N GLN A 239 -17.66 -2.47 0.00
CA GLN A 239 -18.51 -1.76 0.94
C GLN A 239 -17.74 -1.39 2.22
N ALA A 240 -16.98 -2.35 2.78
CA ALA A 240 -16.18 -2.14 3.97
C ALA A 240 -15.15 -1.01 3.80
N ASP A 241 -14.47 -0.97 2.66
CA ASP A 241 -13.50 0.07 2.37
C ASP A 241 -14.17 1.46 2.23
N ILE A 242 -15.33 1.54 1.59
CA ILE A 242 -16.09 2.79 1.50
C ILE A 242 -16.52 3.25 2.91
N TYR A 243 -17.08 2.36 3.73
CA TYR A 243 -17.48 2.68 5.10
C TYR A 243 -16.29 3.09 5.97
N TYR A 244 -15.09 2.52 5.76
CA TYR A 244 -13.87 3.00 6.40
C TYR A 244 -13.55 4.45 6.02
N HIS A 245 -13.62 4.79 4.73
CA HIS A 245 -13.36 6.15 4.23
C HIS A 245 -14.41 7.16 4.72
N THR A 246 -15.66 6.75 4.88
CA THR A 246 -16.72 7.60 5.44
C THR A 246 -16.72 7.61 6.97
N LYS A 247 -15.79 6.89 7.61
CA LYS A 247 -15.64 6.72 9.07
C LYS A 247 -16.80 5.98 9.74
N ASP A 248 -17.58 5.24 8.99
CA ASP A 248 -18.66 4.40 9.48
C ASP A 248 -18.12 3.00 9.86
N TYR A 249 -17.21 2.96 10.83
CA TYR A 249 -16.44 1.76 11.18
C TYR A 249 -17.30 0.57 11.62
N ALA A 250 -18.49 0.82 12.18
CA ALA A 250 -19.43 -0.25 12.54
C ALA A 250 -19.96 -0.98 11.30
N TRP A 251 -20.38 -0.23 10.26
CA TRP A 251 -20.81 -0.81 8.99
C TRP A 251 -19.66 -1.44 8.22
N SER A 252 -18.46 -0.83 8.31
CA SER A 252 -17.25 -1.43 7.76
C SER A 252 -17.00 -2.81 8.38
N ASN A 253 -17.02 -2.92 9.71
CA ASN A 253 -16.83 -4.19 10.42
C ASN A 253 -17.90 -5.24 10.05
N SER A 254 -19.18 -4.85 9.95
CA SER A 254 -20.26 -5.74 9.53
C SER A 254 -20.05 -6.28 8.10
N SER A 255 -19.61 -5.42 7.18
CA SER A 255 -19.29 -5.84 5.82
C SER A 255 -18.08 -6.78 5.78
N ILE A 256 -17.05 -6.53 6.59
CA ILE A 256 -15.90 -7.43 6.71
C ILE A 256 -16.32 -8.78 7.30
N ASP A 257 -17.20 -8.81 8.30
CA ASP A 257 -17.71 -10.07 8.86
C ASP A 257 -18.38 -10.91 7.79
N ARG A 258 -19.22 -10.29 6.96
CA ARG A 258 -19.84 -11.00 5.84
C ARG A 258 -18.82 -11.49 4.81
N TYR A 259 -17.77 -10.71 4.55
CA TYR A 259 -16.66 -11.14 3.69
C TYR A 259 -15.92 -12.34 4.27
N ILE A 260 -15.62 -12.34 5.58
CA ILE A 260 -14.93 -13.45 6.29
C ILE A 260 -15.74 -14.73 6.24
N GLU A 261 -17.07 -14.66 6.41
CA GLU A 261 -17.94 -15.83 6.27
C GLU A 261 -17.80 -16.50 4.91
N LEU A 262 -17.63 -15.72 3.85
CA LEU A 262 -17.48 -16.20 2.46
C LEU A 262 -16.04 -16.54 2.09
N SER A 263 -15.06 -15.94 2.77
CA SER A 263 -13.63 -16.05 2.49
C SER A 263 -12.80 -16.12 3.77
N PRO A 264 -12.90 -17.20 4.57
CA PRO A 264 -12.37 -17.24 5.93
C PRO A 264 -10.83 -17.32 6.03
N LYS A 265 -10.13 -17.52 4.93
CA LYS A 265 -8.65 -17.66 4.90
C LYS A 265 -7.92 -16.40 4.42
N ASP A 266 -8.62 -15.27 4.34
CA ASP A 266 -8.02 -14.01 3.93
C ASP A 266 -7.52 -13.23 5.14
N ASP A 267 -6.20 -13.13 5.30
CA ASP A 267 -5.54 -12.38 6.38
C ASP A 267 -5.82 -10.89 6.34
N TYR A 268 -5.98 -10.33 5.12
CA TYR A 268 -6.21 -8.91 4.93
C TYR A 268 -7.53 -8.44 5.55
N SER A 269 -8.57 -9.26 5.54
CA SER A 269 -9.85 -8.94 6.16
C SER A 269 -9.71 -8.71 7.68
N TYR A 270 -8.92 -9.51 8.37
CA TYR A 270 -8.61 -9.33 9.78
C TYR A 270 -7.77 -8.06 10.01
N PHE A 271 -6.85 -7.74 9.11
CA PHE A 271 -6.09 -6.50 9.15
C PHE A 271 -6.99 -5.26 8.95
N MET A 272 -8.00 -5.33 8.09
CA MET A 272 -8.99 -4.25 7.95
C MET A 272 -9.79 -4.05 9.26
N LYS A 273 -10.20 -5.12 9.93
CA LYS A 273 -10.84 -5.01 11.26
C LYS A 273 -9.91 -4.38 12.29
N TYR A 274 -8.63 -4.79 12.31
CA TYR A 274 -7.61 -4.13 13.13
C TYR A 274 -7.60 -2.61 12.90
N ARG A 275 -7.57 -2.16 11.64
CA ARG A 275 -7.57 -0.73 11.29
C ARG A 275 -8.83 -0.02 11.79
N ASN A 276 -10.00 -0.62 11.61
CA ASN A 276 -11.27 -0.05 12.10
C ASN A 276 -11.25 0.14 13.62
N TYR A 277 -10.81 -0.88 14.37
CA TYR A 277 -10.74 -0.79 15.84
C TYR A 277 -9.64 0.16 16.32
N LEU A 278 -8.56 0.32 15.56
CA LEU A 278 -7.54 1.34 15.83
C LEU A 278 -8.14 2.76 15.76
N GLU A 279 -8.94 3.04 14.72
CA GLU A 279 -9.62 4.34 14.55
C GLU A 279 -10.69 4.57 15.64
N LEU A 280 -11.38 3.51 16.06
CA LEU A 280 -12.30 3.52 17.19
C LEU A 280 -11.59 3.64 18.55
N LYS A 281 -10.25 3.58 18.58
CA LYS A 281 -9.42 3.54 19.80
C LYS A 281 -9.73 2.35 20.72
N ASP A 282 -10.34 1.31 20.20
CA ASP A 282 -10.51 0.04 20.90
C ASP A 282 -9.26 -0.83 20.65
N TYR A 283 -8.21 -0.52 21.40
CA TYR A 283 -6.90 -1.15 21.22
C TYR A 283 -6.90 -2.65 21.56
N ASN A 284 -7.79 -3.11 22.45
CA ASN A 284 -7.92 -4.54 22.79
C ASN A 284 -8.49 -5.34 21.61
N MET A 285 -9.53 -4.81 20.98
CA MET A 285 -10.07 -5.44 19.77
C MET A 285 -9.11 -5.33 18.61
N ALA A 286 -8.42 -4.19 18.44
CA ALA A 286 -7.38 -4.04 17.42
C ALA A 286 -6.28 -5.10 17.62
N GLN A 287 -5.78 -5.31 18.86
CA GLN A 287 -4.80 -6.35 19.19
C GLN A 287 -5.32 -7.75 18.80
N THR A 288 -6.57 -8.05 19.15
CA THR A 288 -7.18 -9.33 18.82
C THR A 288 -7.17 -9.61 17.32
N TYR A 289 -7.52 -8.62 16.51
CA TYR A 289 -7.63 -8.80 15.06
C TYR A 289 -6.28 -8.81 14.36
N ILE A 290 -5.29 -8.02 14.82
CA ILE A 290 -3.94 -8.09 14.25
C ILE A 290 -3.25 -9.43 14.57
N ILE A 291 -3.49 -10.01 15.74
CA ILE A 291 -3.01 -11.36 16.08
C ILE A 291 -3.65 -12.40 15.15
N LYS A 292 -4.96 -12.31 14.85
CA LYS A 292 -5.62 -13.20 13.89
C LYS A 292 -5.00 -13.08 12.48
N ALA A 293 -4.71 -11.86 12.03
CA ALA A 293 -4.03 -11.64 10.75
C ALA A 293 -2.64 -12.31 10.73
N ILE A 294 -1.84 -12.16 11.81
CA ILE A 294 -0.53 -12.81 11.97
C ILE A 294 -0.63 -14.34 11.95
N MET A 295 -1.66 -14.92 12.57
CA MET A 295 -1.87 -16.37 12.56
C MET A 295 -2.14 -16.91 11.16
N MET A 296 -2.74 -16.13 10.28
CA MET A 296 -3.00 -16.49 8.89
C MET A 296 -1.79 -16.24 7.99
N ASN A 297 -1.15 -15.08 8.17
CA ASN A 297 0.01 -14.67 7.39
C ASN A 297 0.99 -13.90 8.28
N ASN A 298 2.09 -14.56 8.63
CA ASN A 298 3.08 -14.01 9.54
C ASN A 298 4.02 -13.02 8.82
N CYS A 299 3.49 -11.92 8.29
CA CYS A 299 4.27 -10.90 7.61
C CYS A 299 4.84 -9.84 8.59
N ILE A 300 5.89 -9.16 8.14
CA ILE A 300 6.61 -8.15 8.95
C ILE A 300 5.68 -7.00 9.33
N ASP A 301 4.84 -6.54 8.41
CA ASP A 301 3.97 -5.39 8.62
C ASP A 301 2.92 -5.62 9.73
N TYR A 302 2.39 -6.85 9.81
CA TYR A 302 1.45 -7.19 10.89
C TYR A 302 2.16 -7.27 12.26
N ARG A 303 3.43 -7.67 12.29
CA ARG A 303 4.23 -7.66 13.53
C ARG A 303 4.53 -6.24 14.00
N ILE A 304 4.84 -5.34 13.08
CA ILE A 304 5.01 -3.91 13.36
C ILE A 304 3.68 -3.30 13.85
N ALA A 305 2.57 -3.64 13.20
CA ALA A 305 1.24 -3.21 13.65
C ALA A 305 0.92 -3.73 15.05
N LEU A 306 1.26 -4.98 15.37
CA LEU A 306 1.11 -5.54 16.72
C LEU A 306 1.96 -4.77 17.73
N ALA A 307 3.23 -4.51 17.43
CA ALA A 307 4.12 -3.75 18.32
C ALA A 307 3.56 -2.35 18.59
N SER A 308 3.05 -1.68 17.56
CA SER A 308 2.43 -0.36 17.71
C SER A 308 1.22 -0.39 18.64
N ILE A 309 0.36 -1.42 18.54
CA ILE A 309 -0.78 -1.61 19.45
C ILE A 309 -0.32 -1.93 20.88
N GLU A 310 0.68 -2.79 21.04
CA GLU A 310 1.24 -3.10 22.35
C GLU A 310 1.79 -1.84 23.05
N THR A 311 2.42 -0.95 22.26
CA THR A 311 2.89 0.35 22.76
C THR A 311 1.72 1.24 23.22
N LEU A 312 0.63 1.31 22.45
CA LEU A 312 -0.59 2.04 22.82
C LEU A 312 -1.26 1.45 24.07
N LEU A 313 -1.20 0.13 24.24
CA LEU A 313 -1.66 -0.58 25.43
C LEU A 313 -0.70 -0.47 26.62
N LYS A 314 0.40 0.29 26.48
CA LYS A 314 1.44 0.44 27.50
C LYS A 314 2.10 -0.90 27.90
N ASN A 315 2.22 -1.82 26.94
CA ASN A 315 2.90 -3.11 27.11
C ASN A 315 4.21 -3.15 26.29
N PRO A 316 5.27 -2.46 26.75
CA PRO A 316 6.54 -2.42 26.03
C PRO A 316 7.20 -3.80 25.88
N LYS A 317 6.92 -4.74 26.78
CA LYS A 317 7.42 -6.11 26.65
C LYS A 317 6.77 -6.83 25.46
N GLY A 318 5.45 -6.75 25.30
CA GLY A 318 4.73 -7.30 24.14
C GLY A 318 5.19 -6.69 22.82
N ALA A 319 5.43 -5.37 22.79
CA ALA A 319 5.98 -4.69 21.61
C ALA A 319 7.37 -5.24 21.25
N ILE A 320 8.27 -5.40 22.21
CA ILE A 320 9.61 -5.99 21.99
C ILE A 320 9.48 -7.43 21.47
N ASP A 321 8.62 -8.25 22.07
CA ASP A 321 8.44 -9.64 21.68
C ASP A 321 7.91 -9.76 20.23
N ALA A 322 7.00 -8.89 19.82
CA ALA A 322 6.51 -8.83 18.43
C ALA A 322 7.64 -8.47 17.46
N LEU A 323 8.46 -7.46 17.77
CA LEU A 323 9.50 -6.94 16.87
C LEU A 323 10.74 -7.86 16.79
N LYS A 324 11.13 -8.52 17.88
CA LYS A 324 12.30 -9.40 17.91
C LYS A 324 12.19 -10.63 17.02
N THR A 325 10.98 -11.00 16.65
CA THR A 325 10.74 -12.12 15.74
C THR A 325 10.92 -11.75 14.26
N ILE A 326 11.17 -10.47 13.95
CA ILE A 326 11.42 -10.00 12.59
C ILE A 326 12.86 -10.36 12.19
N PRO A 327 13.06 -11.14 11.12
CA PRO A 327 14.40 -11.47 10.65
C PRO A 327 15.05 -10.23 10.01
N ASN A 328 16.34 -10.01 10.27
CA ASN A 328 17.10 -8.88 9.75
C ASN A 328 16.39 -7.53 9.95
N PRO A 329 16.09 -7.12 11.19
CA PRO A 329 15.32 -5.92 11.45
C PRO A 329 16.00 -4.68 10.88
N SER A 330 15.19 -3.76 10.36
CA SER A 330 15.67 -2.44 9.90
C SER A 330 16.09 -1.55 11.05
N GLY A 331 16.72 -0.42 10.73
CA GLY A 331 17.08 0.59 11.75
C GLY A 331 15.86 1.11 12.52
N GLU A 332 14.71 1.29 11.84
CA GLU A 332 13.45 1.73 12.48
C GLU A 332 12.94 0.70 13.49
N VAL A 333 12.93 -0.57 13.12
CA VAL A 333 12.50 -1.67 14.01
C VAL A 333 13.42 -1.76 15.24
N LEU A 334 14.74 -1.68 15.04
CA LEU A 334 15.71 -1.68 16.14
C LEU A 334 15.55 -0.44 17.03
N ASN A 335 15.29 0.73 16.43
CA ASN A 335 15.02 1.94 17.17
C ASN A 335 13.73 1.82 18.02
N GLU A 336 12.67 1.24 17.49
CA GLU A 336 11.44 0.99 18.24
C GLU A 336 11.65 0.00 19.38
N ILE A 337 12.44 -1.06 19.17
CA ILE A 337 12.88 -1.98 20.23
C ILE A 337 13.63 -1.21 21.33
N GLY A 338 14.55 -0.32 20.96
CA GLY A 338 15.28 0.53 21.89
C GLY A 338 14.38 1.43 22.72
N GLN A 339 13.40 2.07 22.10
CA GLN A 339 12.41 2.92 22.78
C GLN A 339 11.58 2.12 23.80
N ASN A 340 11.16 0.91 23.43
CA ASN A 340 10.44 0.04 24.35
C ASN A 340 11.33 -0.45 25.53
N TYR A 341 12.64 -0.68 25.31
CA TYR A 341 13.56 -0.94 26.44
C TYR A 341 13.74 0.27 27.33
N LEU A 342 13.75 1.51 26.78
CA LEU A 342 13.74 2.73 27.62
C LEU A 342 12.47 2.82 28.47
N ALA A 343 11.30 2.47 27.92
CA ALA A 343 10.05 2.43 28.66
C ALA A 343 10.11 1.42 29.83
N LEU A 344 10.88 0.32 29.69
CA LEU A 344 11.20 -0.65 30.74
C LEU A 344 12.33 -0.19 31.67
N LYS A 345 12.92 0.98 31.44
CA LYS A 345 14.10 1.51 32.16
C LYS A 345 15.37 0.62 32.02
N ASP A 346 15.41 -0.24 30.99
CA ASP A 346 16.56 -1.08 30.66
C ASP A 346 17.49 -0.31 29.71
N ASN A 347 18.27 0.61 30.28
CA ASN A 347 19.16 1.49 29.53
C ASN A 347 20.26 0.72 28.76
N GLU A 348 20.71 -0.43 29.25
CA GLU A 348 21.77 -1.20 28.58
C GLU A 348 21.26 -1.83 27.29
N LYS A 349 20.07 -2.48 27.32
CA LYS A 349 19.47 -3.06 26.13
C LYS A 349 18.97 -1.99 25.15
N ALA A 350 18.46 -0.87 25.67
CA ALA A 350 18.09 0.27 24.84
C ALA A 350 19.30 0.81 24.07
N LEU A 351 20.43 1.04 24.77
CA LEU A 351 21.67 1.50 24.14
C LEU A 351 22.12 0.57 23.02
N LYS A 352 22.12 -0.75 23.29
CA LYS A 352 22.51 -1.74 22.30
C LYS A 352 21.60 -1.69 21.07
N ALA A 353 20.28 -1.65 21.26
CA ALA A 353 19.33 -1.62 20.17
C ALA A 353 19.49 -0.36 19.29
N PHE A 354 19.70 0.83 19.91
CA PHE A 354 19.96 2.06 19.16
C PHE A 354 21.31 2.05 18.44
N GLN A 355 22.33 1.46 19.04
CA GLN A 355 23.64 1.27 18.39
C GLN A 355 23.50 0.36 17.17
N ASP A 356 22.78 -0.76 17.30
CA ASP A 356 22.49 -1.67 16.19
C ASP A 356 21.68 -0.98 15.09
N ALA A 357 20.77 -0.06 15.45
CA ALA A 357 20.02 0.77 14.49
C ALA A 357 20.94 1.75 13.75
N SER A 358 21.89 2.37 14.47
CA SER A 358 22.78 3.41 13.93
C SER A 358 23.83 2.91 12.94
N ILE A 359 24.08 1.59 12.90
CA ILE A 359 25.00 0.97 11.92
C ILE A 359 24.27 0.36 10.73
N LYS A 360 22.93 0.42 10.69
CA LYS A 360 22.16 -0.02 9.52
C LYS A 360 22.30 0.97 8.36
N PRO A 361 22.18 0.52 7.12
CA PRO A 361 22.06 1.43 5.99
C PRO A 361 20.96 2.49 6.25
N TYR A 362 21.26 3.73 5.87
CA TYR A 362 20.32 4.86 6.06
C TYR A 362 20.03 5.19 7.53
N ALA A 363 21.05 5.14 8.37
CA ALA A 363 20.94 5.50 9.79
C ALA A 363 20.43 6.95 9.95
N ARG A 364 19.31 7.11 10.65
CA ARG A 364 18.63 8.40 10.84
C ARG A 364 19.20 9.17 12.04
N PRO A 365 19.15 10.51 12.00
CA PRO A 365 19.59 11.36 13.12
C PRO A 365 18.97 10.97 14.46
N ILE A 366 17.72 10.53 14.46
CA ILE A 366 16.97 10.16 15.67
C ILE A 366 17.61 8.98 16.41
N TYR A 367 18.29 8.06 15.72
CA TYR A 367 18.94 6.92 16.38
C TYR A 367 20.10 7.38 17.25
N PHE A 368 20.92 8.31 16.75
CA PHE A 368 22.03 8.90 17.47
C PHE A 368 21.57 9.77 18.64
N TYR A 369 20.46 10.48 18.46
CA TYR A 369 19.84 11.24 19.53
C TYR A 369 19.35 10.34 20.66
N ASN A 370 18.68 9.23 20.32
CA ASN A 370 18.25 8.25 21.32
C ASN A 370 19.43 7.64 22.10
N ILE A 371 20.56 7.37 21.41
CA ILE A 371 21.81 6.97 22.11
C ILE A 371 22.27 8.06 23.08
N ALA A 372 22.24 9.33 22.67
CA ALA A 372 22.60 10.44 23.56
C ALA A 372 21.66 10.50 24.77
N LEU A 373 20.37 10.37 24.60
CA LEU A 373 19.40 10.34 25.71
C LEU A 373 19.68 9.19 26.69
N VAL A 374 20.06 8.00 26.18
CA VAL A 374 20.43 6.89 27.05
C VAL A 374 21.67 7.24 27.87
N TYR A 375 22.72 7.84 27.28
CA TYR A 375 23.88 8.27 28.02
C TYR A 375 23.54 9.32 29.11
N LYS A 376 22.62 10.26 28.76
CA LYS A 376 22.08 11.23 29.73
C LYS A 376 21.40 10.52 30.92
N ASN A 377 20.54 9.53 30.63
CA ASN A 377 19.83 8.76 31.65
C ASN A 377 20.80 7.94 32.54
N MET A 378 21.95 7.53 32.00
CA MET A 378 23.01 6.81 32.71
C MET A 378 23.96 7.76 33.45
N GLY A 379 23.79 9.09 33.37
CA GLY A 379 24.67 10.10 33.96
C GLY A 379 25.97 10.34 33.18
N ASP A 380 26.15 9.74 32.00
CA ASP A 380 27.35 9.91 31.15
C ASP A 380 27.20 11.17 30.28
N MET A 381 27.38 12.32 30.92
CA MET A 381 27.23 13.62 30.26
C MET A 381 28.36 13.90 29.24
N GLU A 382 29.51 13.25 29.37
CA GLU A 382 30.59 13.39 28.38
C GLU A 382 30.17 12.85 27.02
N ASN A 383 29.65 11.62 26.96
CA ASN A 383 29.20 10.98 25.72
C ASN A 383 27.91 11.62 25.20
N TYR A 384 27.00 12.05 26.09
CA TYR A 384 25.83 12.84 25.70
C TYR A 384 26.24 14.09 24.92
N ASN A 385 27.11 14.93 25.49
CA ASN A 385 27.53 16.20 24.88
C ASN A 385 28.28 15.98 23.55
N LYS A 386 29.10 14.93 23.44
CA LYS A 386 29.78 14.57 22.20
C LYS A 386 28.82 14.27 21.07
N LEU A 387 27.77 13.49 21.35
CA LEU A 387 26.75 13.13 20.34
C LEU A 387 25.87 14.32 19.93
N ILE A 388 25.47 15.17 20.90
CA ILE A 388 24.74 16.40 20.61
C ILE A 388 25.57 17.33 19.70
N LYS A 389 26.86 17.51 19.98
CA LYS A 389 27.74 18.31 19.14
C LYS A 389 27.90 17.71 17.74
N ALA A 390 27.94 16.39 17.61
CA ALA A 390 28.01 15.72 16.32
C ALA A 390 26.69 15.89 15.50
N LEU A 391 25.54 15.79 16.18
CA LEU A 391 24.23 16.08 15.55
C LEU A 391 24.12 17.53 15.07
N ASP A 392 24.69 18.48 15.82
CA ASP A 392 24.74 19.89 15.41
C ASP A 392 25.58 20.14 14.15
N SER A 393 26.55 19.28 13.90
CA SER A 393 27.45 19.34 12.74
C SER A 393 26.93 18.52 11.54
N MET A 394 25.83 17.78 11.72
CA MET A 394 25.27 16.91 10.70
C MET A 394 24.65 17.69 9.56
N ASN A 395 24.96 17.31 8.32
CA ASN A 395 24.27 17.81 7.14
C ASN A 395 23.13 16.86 6.76
N PRO A 396 21.86 17.27 6.90
CA PRO A 396 20.73 16.45 6.48
C PRO A 396 20.71 16.28 4.95
N ILE A 397 20.43 15.08 4.49
CA ILE A 397 20.39 14.70 3.08
C ILE A 397 18.96 14.47 2.63
N THR A 398 18.19 13.73 3.44
CA THR A 398 16.82 13.37 3.11
C THR A 398 15.79 14.30 3.78
N THR A 399 14.58 14.36 3.23
CA THR A 399 13.45 15.05 3.89
C THR A 399 13.25 14.57 5.32
N GLN A 400 13.44 13.28 5.57
CA GLN A 400 13.27 12.70 6.91
C GLN A 400 14.35 13.17 7.88
N ASP A 401 15.59 13.37 7.42
CA ASP A 401 16.66 13.92 8.27
C ASP A 401 16.33 15.35 8.75
N PHE A 402 15.79 16.18 7.86
CA PHE A 402 15.31 17.53 8.23
C PHE A 402 14.21 17.47 9.27
N VAL A 403 13.25 16.53 9.11
CA VAL A 403 12.16 16.32 10.07
C VAL A 403 12.70 15.82 11.41
N ASP A 404 13.57 14.82 11.41
CA ASP A 404 14.17 14.27 12.62
C ASP A 404 14.98 15.33 13.37
N LEU A 405 15.88 16.04 12.67
CA LEU A 405 16.66 17.12 13.27
C LEU A 405 15.80 18.25 13.83
N SER A 406 14.67 18.56 13.16
CA SER A 406 13.76 19.58 13.66
C SER A 406 13.13 19.18 15.01
N GLY A 407 12.71 17.93 15.15
CA GLY A 407 12.21 17.40 16.43
C GLY A 407 13.28 17.37 17.51
N ILE A 408 14.48 16.91 17.16
CA ILE A 408 15.65 16.86 18.04
C ILE A 408 16.01 18.27 18.53
N TYR A 409 16.09 19.25 17.60
CA TYR A 409 16.38 20.63 17.98
C TYR A 409 15.28 21.29 18.82
N LEU A 410 14.00 20.93 18.59
CA LEU A 410 12.91 21.43 19.43
C LEU A 410 13.10 21.00 20.89
N ASP A 411 13.58 19.77 21.12
CA ASP A 411 13.78 19.19 22.46
C ASP A 411 14.93 19.86 23.24
N TYR A 412 16.09 20.08 22.63
CA TYR A 412 17.25 20.58 23.37
C TYR A 412 17.73 21.99 23.00
N ALA A 413 17.39 22.53 21.85
CA ALA A 413 17.89 23.80 21.34
C ALA A 413 16.77 24.84 21.09
N GLY A 414 15.52 24.43 21.16
CA GLY A 414 14.34 25.26 21.06
C GLY A 414 13.83 25.54 19.66
N LYS A 415 12.67 26.20 19.61
CA LYS A 415 11.84 26.44 18.42
C LYS A 415 12.59 27.04 17.24
N ASN A 416 13.41 28.07 17.50
CA ASN A 416 14.05 28.83 16.42
C ASN A 416 15.01 27.95 15.60
N LYS A 417 15.81 27.12 16.27
CA LYS A 417 16.72 26.17 15.58
C LYS A 417 15.95 25.07 14.84
N ALA A 418 14.87 24.60 15.44
CA ALA A 418 13.99 23.60 14.83
C ALA A 418 13.32 24.12 13.55
N ILE A 419 12.86 25.36 13.53
CA ILE A 419 12.28 25.98 12.32
C ILE A 419 13.36 26.27 11.27
N ALA A 420 14.55 26.75 11.69
CA ALA A 420 15.63 27.06 10.75
C ALA A 420 16.10 25.86 9.94
N ILE A 421 16.14 24.66 10.53
CA ILE A 421 16.52 23.43 9.79
C ILE A 421 15.44 23.04 8.77
N LEU A 422 14.15 23.18 9.10
CA LEU A 422 13.06 22.94 8.15
C LEU A 422 13.06 23.97 7.03
N ASP A 423 13.36 25.23 7.31
CA ASP A 423 13.51 26.27 6.29
C ASP A 423 14.66 25.98 5.33
N LYS A 424 15.76 25.39 5.82
CA LYS A 424 16.85 24.89 4.97
C LYS A 424 16.35 23.80 4.03
N GLY A 425 15.57 22.84 4.52
CA GLY A 425 14.95 21.80 3.70
C GLY A 425 13.96 22.36 2.67
N LEU A 426 13.13 23.33 3.06
CA LEU A 426 12.17 23.98 2.17
C LEU A 426 12.84 24.84 1.09
N LYS A 427 14.04 25.37 1.32
CA LYS A 427 14.84 26.02 0.24
C LYS A 427 15.23 25.02 -0.87
N LEU A 428 15.49 23.75 -0.52
CA LEU A 428 15.78 22.69 -1.45
C LEU A 428 14.52 22.15 -2.14
N SER A 429 13.43 22.07 -1.39
CA SER A 429 12.15 21.54 -1.86
C SER A 429 10.97 22.41 -1.37
N PRO A 430 10.66 23.54 -2.03
CA PRO A 430 9.73 24.57 -1.50
C PRO A 430 8.30 24.09 -1.27
N LYS A 431 7.85 23.07 -2.01
CA LYS A 431 6.48 22.51 -1.91
C LYS A 431 6.43 21.18 -1.15
N ASN A 432 7.47 20.84 -0.42
CA ASN A 432 7.51 19.58 0.30
C ASN A 432 6.52 19.57 1.46
N LYS A 433 5.42 18.85 1.29
CA LYS A 433 4.32 18.76 2.27
C LYS A 433 4.77 18.26 3.64
N GLN A 434 5.68 17.28 3.68
CA GLN A 434 6.18 16.69 4.94
C GLN A 434 6.95 17.72 5.78
N LEU A 435 7.76 18.58 5.15
CA LEU A 435 8.47 19.67 5.84
C LEU A 435 7.50 20.74 6.34
N LEU A 436 6.49 21.10 5.53
CA LEU A 436 5.45 22.05 5.94
C LEU A 436 4.63 21.51 7.11
N GLU A 437 4.25 20.24 7.08
CA GLU A 437 3.54 19.59 8.20
C GLU A 437 4.40 19.50 9.46
N ALA A 438 5.72 19.29 9.33
CA ALA A 438 6.63 19.35 10.45
C ALA A 438 6.67 20.76 11.09
N LYS A 439 6.68 21.82 10.27
CA LYS A 439 6.56 23.21 10.79
C LYS A 439 5.25 23.44 11.52
N ILE A 440 4.12 22.94 10.99
CA ILE A 440 2.82 23.04 11.68
C ILE A 440 2.89 22.39 13.05
N ARG A 441 3.47 21.16 13.14
CA ARG A 441 3.62 20.47 14.43
C ARG A 441 4.42 21.29 15.43
N ILE A 442 5.53 21.92 15.00
CA ILE A 442 6.34 22.77 15.88
C ILE A 442 5.54 24.00 16.34
N TYR A 443 4.85 24.70 15.43
CA TYR A 443 4.04 25.86 15.79
C TYR A 443 2.89 25.49 16.73
N ASN A 444 2.24 24.35 16.51
CA ASN A 444 1.17 23.84 17.38
C ASN A 444 1.71 23.55 18.80
N VAL A 445 2.78 22.78 18.92
CA VAL A 445 3.39 22.45 20.23
C VAL A 445 3.88 23.70 20.95
N THR A 446 4.31 24.74 20.22
CA THR A 446 4.78 26.01 20.79
C THR A 446 3.67 27.08 20.89
N SER A 447 2.41 26.73 20.65
CA SER A 447 1.24 27.58 20.72
C SER A 447 1.30 28.84 19.81
N ASP A 448 2.03 28.74 18.68
CA ASP A 448 2.16 29.81 17.70
C ASP A 448 1.10 29.70 16.61
N THR A 449 -0.14 30.00 16.97
CA THR A 449 -1.32 29.85 16.10
C THR A 449 -1.26 30.73 14.85
N LEU A 450 -0.59 31.88 14.92
CA LEU A 450 -0.46 32.80 13.78
C LEU A 450 0.36 32.18 12.66
N ASN A 451 1.53 31.64 12.99
CA ASN A 451 2.42 31.01 12.01
C ASN A 451 1.90 29.63 11.58
N GLU A 452 1.23 28.89 12.47
CA GLU A 452 0.52 27.66 12.12
C GLU A 452 -0.50 27.90 11.00
N ASN A 453 -1.37 28.90 11.16
CA ASN A 453 -2.41 29.23 10.18
C ASN A 453 -1.82 29.68 8.83
N LYS A 454 -0.71 30.41 8.82
CA LYS A 454 -0.02 30.78 7.58
C LYS A 454 0.45 29.53 6.80
N ILE A 455 1.10 28.58 7.48
CA ILE A 455 1.57 27.35 6.83
C ILE A 455 0.41 26.47 6.38
N ARG A 456 -0.70 26.38 7.13
CA ARG A 456 -1.91 25.66 6.69
C ARG A 456 -2.49 26.24 5.40
N GLN A 457 -2.49 27.56 5.25
CA GLN A 457 -2.92 28.21 4.01
C GLN A 457 -1.96 27.92 2.84
N GLU A 458 -0.66 27.83 3.12
CA GLU A 458 0.36 27.45 2.13
C GLU A 458 0.16 26.01 1.63
N ILE A 459 -0.05 25.06 2.54
CA ILE A 459 -0.35 23.65 2.17
C ILE A 459 -1.60 23.57 1.29
N ASN A 460 -2.67 24.31 1.64
CA ASN A 460 -3.91 24.31 0.84
C ASN A 460 -3.71 24.86 -0.59
N LYS A 461 -2.70 25.71 -0.81
CA LYS A 461 -2.32 26.19 -2.16
C LYS A 461 -1.45 25.18 -2.92
N VAL A 462 -0.70 24.37 -2.22
CA VAL A 462 0.16 23.32 -2.81
C VAL A 462 -0.63 22.08 -3.21
N CYS A 463 -1.76 21.81 -2.51
CA CYS A 463 -2.64 20.66 -2.75
C CYS A 463 -3.78 20.93 -3.76
N LYS A 464 -3.86 22.15 -4.29
CA LYS A 464 -4.72 22.52 -5.44
C LYS A 464 -3.90 22.46 -6.74
#